data_fa4d440d33a99ee1c3e8a429fb7c6bf2
#
_entry.id   fa4d440d33a99ee1c3e8a429fb7c6bf2
#
_cell.length_a   1.000
_cell.length_b   1.000
_cell.length_c   1.000
_cell.angle_alpha   90.00
_cell.angle_beta   90.00
_cell.angle_gamma   90.00
#
_symmetry.space_group_name_H-M   'P 1'
#
loop_
_entity.id
_entity.type
_entity.pdbx_description
1 polymer ?
#
loop_
_entity_poly.entity_id
_entity_poly.type
_entity_poly.pdbx_seq_one_letter_code
_entity_poly.pdbx_strand_id
1 'polypeptide(L)'
;MFDAIALGSGLVGEFVINELTKLGYQVHVIDIKIPVHVKNNPQVSYQEGDVFDLLSQMPDAKIAVNMLPGRIGEQMRTVLIKRGIDVVDLAFTEQDPSQHNSLAKENSATMIWDVGIAPGLSNMILKKEFIEDNNILTATIKVGGNPQLPDEKWSYMAPFSPSDVIEEYTRPARILVDGEVKTVPALTEKHFIEVDGFGKMEAFLTDGLRSLLVSNLTKNMKEYTVRWPGHIAKWLELEGELSEAELIDAWKFDKQRDEFTWMEIAIHYVDHTVTWIISDTGKDGFSSMARSTGLVTVACFNELMNKQNNQSTLSHSGVFSPEDLDTEPINRVIDFVKTNGVSIHRIVK
;
A
#
# COMPACT_ATOMS: atom_id res chain seq x y z
N MET A 1 18.35 19.24 -9.96
CA MET A 1 17.71 17.88 -9.95
C MET A 1 17.27 17.61 -8.53
N PHE A 2 16.01 17.27 -8.30
CA PHE A 2 15.48 16.90 -6.99
C PHE A 2 15.87 15.46 -6.64
N ASP A 3 15.85 15.11 -5.35
CA ASP A 3 15.99 13.71 -4.94
C ASP A 3 14.67 12.95 -5.21
N ALA A 4 13.54 13.60 -4.98
CA ALA A 4 12.20 13.02 -5.21
C ALA A 4 11.26 13.97 -5.96
N ILE A 5 10.41 13.40 -6.83
CA ILE A 5 9.11 13.97 -7.22
C ILE A 5 8.03 13.18 -6.52
N ALA A 6 7.21 13.84 -5.70
CA ALA A 6 6.03 13.27 -5.06
C ALA A 6 4.79 13.67 -5.86
N LEU A 7 4.12 12.69 -6.44
CA LEU A 7 2.86 12.86 -7.15
C LEU A 7 1.71 12.48 -6.21
N GLY A 8 0.94 13.48 -5.78
CA GLY A 8 -0.08 13.36 -4.76
C GLY A 8 0.41 13.74 -3.35
N SER A 9 -0.37 14.54 -2.66
CA SER A 9 -0.14 15.01 -1.29
C SER A 9 -1.40 14.81 -0.41
N GLY A 10 -2.15 13.74 -0.67
CA GLY A 10 -3.26 13.28 0.16
C GLY A 10 -2.78 12.73 1.51
N LEU A 11 -3.63 11.98 2.23
CA LEU A 11 -3.31 11.48 3.58
C LEU A 11 -1.96 10.75 3.67
N VAL A 12 -1.71 9.80 2.77
CA VAL A 12 -0.43 9.06 2.71
C VAL A 12 0.69 9.93 2.16
N GLY A 13 0.42 10.69 1.09
CA GLY A 13 1.42 11.55 0.44
C GLY A 13 1.98 12.63 1.37
N GLU A 14 1.13 13.25 2.18
CA GLU A 14 1.51 14.21 3.21
C GLU A 14 2.54 13.63 4.19
N PHE A 15 2.30 12.38 4.65
CA PHE A 15 3.23 11.67 5.53
C PHE A 15 4.55 11.34 4.82
N VAL A 16 4.50 10.77 3.62
CA VAL A 16 5.70 10.40 2.85
C VAL A 16 6.58 11.62 2.59
N ILE A 17 6.00 12.73 2.14
CA ILE A 17 6.73 14.00 1.91
C ILE A 17 7.42 14.47 3.20
N ASN A 18 6.70 14.41 4.33
CA ASN A 18 7.24 14.79 5.64
C ASN A 18 8.43 13.91 6.04
N GLU A 19 8.33 12.59 5.88
CA GLU A 19 9.42 11.67 6.23
C GLU A 19 10.63 11.81 5.29
N LEU A 20 10.42 11.96 3.97
CA LEU A 20 11.50 12.20 3.03
C LEU A 20 12.27 13.49 3.36
N THR A 21 11.55 14.57 3.71
CA THR A 21 12.21 15.83 4.09
C THR A 21 12.92 15.73 5.44
N LYS A 22 12.41 14.99 6.42
CA LYS A 22 13.13 14.70 7.68
C LYS A 22 14.45 13.96 7.45
N LEU A 23 14.49 13.09 6.42
CA LEU A 23 15.71 12.40 6.00
C LEU A 23 16.67 13.29 5.20
N GLY A 24 16.32 14.56 4.94
CA GLY A 24 17.16 15.54 4.26
C GLY A 24 16.98 15.61 2.75
N TYR A 25 16.05 14.85 2.16
CA TYR A 25 15.82 14.86 0.71
C TYR A 25 15.12 16.14 0.25
N GLN A 26 15.52 16.61 -0.95
CA GLN A 26 14.86 17.70 -1.65
C GLN A 26 13.68 17.15 -2.48
N VAL A 27 12.46 17.54 -2.13
CA VAL A 27 11.24 16.99 -2.71
C VAL A 27 10.52 18.03 -3.57
N HIS A 28 10.15 17.67 -4.79
CA HIS A 28 9.21 18.44 -5.61
C HIS A 28 7.84 17.78 -5.58
N VAL A 29 6.79 18.51 -5.19
CA VAL A 29 5.43 18.00 -5.01
C VAL A 29 4.54 18.51 -6.15
N ILE A 30 3.76 17.61 -6.76
CA ILE A 30 2.72 17.93 -7.74
C ILE A 30 1.38 17.38 -7.24
N ASP A 31 0.39 18.24 -7.06
CA ASP A 31 -0.97 17.87 -6.68
C ASP A 31 -1.94 18.97 -7.09
N ILE A 32 -3.21 18.62 -7.27
CA ILE A 32 -4.29 19.60 -7.52
C ILE A 32 -4.51 20.55 -6.33
N LYS A 33 -4.17 20.09 -5.11
CA LYS A 33 -4.27 20.88 -3.87
C LYS A 33 -3.23 20.42 -2.86
N ILE A 34 -2.26 21.26 -2.60
CA ILE A 34 -1.16 20.95 -1.70
C ILE A 34 -1.41 21.56 -0.31
N PRO A 35 -1.29 20.77 0.79
CA PRO A 35 -1.44 21.27 2.16
C PRO A 35 -0.49 22.43 2.48
N VAL A 36 -0.97 23.41 3.26
CA VAL A 36 -0.21 24.62 3.58
C VAL A 36 1.11 24.31 4.29
N HIS A 37 1.14 23.35 5.21
CA HIS A 37 2.36 22.99 5.93
C HIS A 37 3.39 22.31 5.00
N VAL A 38 2.95 21.58 3.97
CA VAL A 38 3.84 21.04 2.91
C VAL A 38 4.44 22.18 2.11
N LYS A 39 3.63 23.17 1.70
CA LYS A 39 4.12 24.38 0.98
C LYS A 39 5.14 25.19 1.80
N ASN A 40 5.00 25.21 3.13
CA ASN A 40 5.88 25.96 4.02
C ASN A 40 7.17 25.22 4.41
N ASN A 41 7.34 23.96 3.98
CA ASN A 41 8.55 23.20 4.25
C ASN A 41 9.70 23.69 3.34
N PRO A 42 10.84 24.15 3.90
CA PRO A 42 11.95 24.71 3.09
C PRO A 42 12.64 23.71 2.17
N GLN A 43 12.45 22.41 2.39
CA GLN A 43 12.97 21.33 1.54
C GLN A 43 12.00 20.93 0.43
N VAL A 44 10.81 21.56 0.37
CA VAL A 44 9.77 21.29 -0.62
C VAL A 44 9.72 22.40 -1.65
N SER A 45 9.80 22.03 -2.92
CA SER A 45 9.32 22.82 -4.06
C SER A 45 8.00 22.22 -4.52
N TYR A 46 7.12 23.00 -5.13
CA TYR A 46 5.81 22.46 -5.54
C TYR A 46 5.22 23.13 -6.77
N GLN A 47 4.34 22.39 -7.44
CA GLN A 47 3.44 22.87 -8.48
C GLN A 47 2.02 22.42 -8.17
N GLU A 48 1.09 23.35 -8.11
CA GLU A 48 -0.33 23.05 -7.80
C GLU A 48 -1.14 23.06 -9.11
N GLY A 49 -1.73 21.92 -9.46
CA GLY A 49 -2.49 21.73 -10.68
C GLY A 49 -2.64 20.26 -11.07
N ASP A 50 -3.33 20.03 -12.18
CA ASP A 50 -3.45 18.68 -12.74
C ASP A 50 -2.07 18.19 -13.21
N VAL A 51 -1.71 16.98 -12.83
CA VAL A 51 -0.40 16.40 -13.16
C VAL A 51 -0.18 16.31 -14.67
N PHE A 52 -1.23 16.04 -15.45
CA PHE A 52 -1.10 15.94 -16.92
C PHE A 52 -0.88 17.31 -17.58
N ASP A 53 -1.46 18.37 -17.04
CA ASP A 53 -1.23 19.74 -17.52
C ASP A 53 0.19 20.22 -17.20
N LEU A 54 0.79 19.68 -16.13
CA LEU A 54 2.12 20.05 -15.64
C LEU A 54 3.25 19.18 -16.18
N LEU A 55 2.99 18.14 -16.99
CA LEU A 55 4.01 17.21 -17.49
C LEU A 55 5.19 17.89 -18.20
N SER A 56 4.93 18.92 -18.99
CA SER A 56 5.98 19.65 -19.72
C SER A 56 6.86 20.51 -18.82
N GLN A 57 6.40 20.81 -17.62
CA GLN A 57 7.08 21.64 -16.62
C GLN A 57 7.63 20.82 -15.45
N MET A 58 7.36 19.51 -15.44
CA MET A 58 7.82 18.60 -14.40
C MET A 58 9.36 18.58 -14.36
N PRO A 59 10.01 18.95 -13.25
CA PRO A 59 11.47 18.99 -13.15
C PRO A 59 12.09 17.59 -13.17
N ASP A 60 13.40 17.53 -13.34
CA ASP A 60 14.15 16.29 -13.22
C ASP A 60 14.34 15.91 -11.75
N ALA A 61 14.18 14.62 -11.47
CA ALA A 61 14.43 14.03 -10.17
C ALA A 61 15.02 12.63 -10.32
N LYS A 62 15.63 12.14 -9.24
CA LYS A 62 16.20 10.80 -9.19
C LYS A 62 15.11 9.74 -9.12
N ILE A 63 14.12 9.95 -8.25
CA ILE A 63 13.04 8.99 -7.99
C ILE A 63 11.71 9.73 -7.98
N ALA A 64 10.68 9.11 -8.56
CA ALA A 64 9.29 9.53 -8.43
C ALA A 64 8.58 8.64 -7.41
N VAL A 65 7.74 9.25 -6.56
CA VAL A 65 6.81 8.54 -5.68
C VAL A 65 5.40 8.78 -6.21
N ASN A 66 4.80 7.74 -6.79
CA ASN A 66 3.47 7.81 -7.39
C ASN A 66 2.40 7.43 -6.36
N MET A 67 1.78 8.44 -5.76
CA MET A 67 0.75 8.31 -4.72
C MET A 67 -0.62 8.81 -5.22
N LEU A 68 -0.79 8.87 -6.54
CA LEU A 68 -2.03 9.25 -7.17
C LEU A 68 -3.07 8.13 -7.06
N PRO A 69 -4.38 8.46 -7.08
CA PRO A 69 -5.44 7.47 -7.21
C PRO A 69 -5.21 6.54 -8.40
N GLY A 70 -5.62 5.27 -8.29
CA GLY A 70 -5.31 4.23 -9.28
C GLY A 70 -5.58 4.62 -10.72
N ARG A 71 -6.72 5.25 -11.01
CA ARG A 71 -7.13 5.69 -12.36
C ARG A 71 -6.14 6.68 -13.01
N ILE A 72 -5.48 7.52 -12.20
CA ILE A 72 -4.52 8.54 -12.65
C ILE A 72 -3.10 7.97 -12.62
N GLY A 73 -2.76 7.26 -11.53
CA GLY A 73 -1.45 6.70 -11.29
C GLY A 73 -0.98 5.74 -12.37
N GLU A 74 -1.88 4.93 -12.95
CA GLU A 74 -1.58 4.03 -14.06
C GLU A 74 -0.97 4.76 -15.27
N GLN A 75 -1.57 5.86 -15.66
CA GLN A 75 -1.08 6.63 -16.81
C GLN A 75 0.29 7.26 -16.53
N MET A 76 0.55 7.65 -15.28
CA MET A 76 1.82 8.25 -14.88
C MET A 76 2.99 7.26 -14.91
N ARG A 77 2.78 5.96 -14.71
CA ARG A 77 3.83 4.92 -14.82
C ARG A 77 4.57 5.03 -16.14
N THR A 78 3.82 5.02 -17.26
CA THR A 78 4.42 5.13 -18.60
C THR A 78 5.22 6.43 -18.78
N VAL A 79 4.71 7.54 -18.26
CA VAL A 79 5.37 8.86 -18.38
C VAL A 79 6.70 8.86 -17.61
N LEU A 80 6.69 8.42 -16.36
CA LEU A 80 7.87 8.40 -15.48
C LEU A 80 8.95 7.47 -16.02
N ILE A 81 8.57 6.25 -16.43
CA ILE A 81 9.47 5.25 -16.99
C ILE A 81 10.13 5.76 -18.26
N LYS A 82 9.40 6.38 -19.19
CA LYS A 82 9.95 6.94 -20.44
C LYS A 82 10.94 8.08 -20.18
N ARG A 83 10.88 8.74 -19.04
CA ARG A 83 11.85 9.76 -18.61
C ARG A 83 13.10 9.16 -17.94
N GLY A 84 13.16 7.84 -17.79
CA GLY A 84 14.25 7.16 -17.10
C GLY A 84 14.28 7.43 -15.59
N ILE A 85 13.15 7.80 -14.98
CA ILE A 85 13.04 8.08 -13.55
C ILE A 85 12.69 6.76 -12.84
N ASP A 86 13.44 6.44 -11.78
CA ASP A 86 13.08 5.30 -10.90
C ASP A 86 11.78 5.63 -10.14
N VAL A 87 10.93 4.62 -9.88
CA VAL A 87 9.58 4.84 -9.36
C VAL A 87 9.29 3.97 -8.14
N VAL A 88 8.80 4.58 -7.06
CA VAL A 88 8.07 3.91 -5.98
C VAL A 88 6.59 4.16 -6.21
N ASP A 89 5.82 3.09 -6.41
CA ASP A 89 4.44 3.20 -6.91
C ASP A 89 3.43 2.60 -5.93
N LEU A 90 2.54 3.47 -5.45
CA LEU A 90 1.46 3.13 -4.53
C LEU A 90 0.09 3.07 -5.24
N ALA A 91 0.03 3.46 -6.52
CA ALA A 91 -1.25 3.53 -7.23
C ALA A 91 -1.88 2.13 -7.37
N PHE A 92 -3.02 1.94 -6.70
CA PHE A 92 -3.75 0.68 -6.68
C PHE A 92 -4.64 0.56 -7.92
N THR A 93 -4.18 -0.22 -8.90
CA THR A 93 -4.80 -0.31 -10.23
C THR A 93 -5.29 -1.73 -10.54
N GLU A 94 -6.26 -1.87 -11.43
CA GLU A 94 -6.69 -3.19 -11.93
C GLU A 94 -5.60 -3.84 -12.78
N GLN A 95 -4.92 -3.05 -13.60
CA GLN A 95 -3.86 -3.53 -14.50
C GLN A 95 -2.64 -4.00 -13.70
N ASP A 96 -1.99 -5.03 -14.21
CA ASP A 96 -0.73 -5.53 -13.67
C ASP A 96 0.44 -4.63 -14.13
N PRO A 97 1.12 -3.91 -13.22
CA PRO A 97 2.23 -3.04 -13.56
C PRO A 97 3.43 -3.74 -14.20
N SER A 98 3.56 -5.07 -14.07
CA SER A 98 4.63 -5.86 -14.69
C SER A 98 4.63 -5.75 -16.23
N GLN A 99 3.51 -5.37 -16.85
CA GLN A 99 3.42 -5.07 -18.29
C GLN A 99 4.40 -3.97 -18.73
N HIS A 100 4.82 -3.10 -17.84
CA HIS A 100 5.79 -2.04 -18.13
C HIS A 100 7.26 -2.50 -18.06
N ASN A 101 7.55 -3.79 -17.78
CA ASN A 101 8.91 -4.26 -17.52
C ASN A 101 9.86 -4.05 -18.70
N SER A 102 9.42 -4.33 -19.94
CA SER A 102 10.23 -4.07 -21.14
C SER A 102 10.54 -2.58 -21.30
N LEU A 103 9.52 -1.72 -21.13
CA LEU A 103 9.68 -0.27 -21.23
C LEU A 103 10.65 0.26 -20.15
N ALA A 104 10.59 -0.26 -18.94
CA ALA A 104 11.48 0.12 -17.86
C ALA A 104 12.94 -0.25 -18.17
N LYS A 105 13.19 -1.45 -18.70
CA LYS A 105 14.52 -1.89 -19.11
C LYS A 105 15.08 -1.04 -20.26
N GLU A 106 14.26 -0.72 -21.27
CA GLU A 106 14.66 0.12 -22.40
C GLU A 106 15.05 1.54 -21.98
N ASN A 107 14.39 2.07 -20.96
CA ASN A 107 14.65 3.44 -20.45
C ASN A 107 15.56 3.46 -19.21
N SER A 108 16.17 2.35 -18.83
CA SER A 108 17.04 2.23 -17.64
C SER A 108 16.36 2.63 -16.33
N ALA A 109 15.04 2.55 -16.25
CA ALA A 109 14.26 2.86 -15.06
C ALA A 109 13.98 1.60 -14.22
N THR A 110 13.83 1.77 -12.91
CA THR A 110 13.40 0.72 -11.99
C THR A 110 12.10 1.18 -11.32
N MET A 111 11.10 0.32 -11.29
CA MET A 111 9.86 0.56 -10.55
C MET A 111 9.63 -0.53 -9.52
N ILE A 112 9.37 -0.13 -8.28
CA ILE A 112 8.81 -1.01 -7.23
C ILE A 112 7.34 -0.60 -7.07
N TRP A 113 6.42 -1.52 -7.28
CA TRP A 113 4.98 -1.24 -7.27
C TRP A 113 4.26 -1.96 -6.12
N ASP A 114 2.99 -1.62 -5.91
CA ASP A 114 2.19 -2.09 -4.76
C ASP A 114 2.91 -1.88 -3.42
N VAL A 115 3.48 -0.68 -3.22
CA VAL A 115 4.31 -0.35 -2.07
C VAL A 115 3.44 0.24 -0.95
N GLY A 116 2.84 -0.62 -0.15
CA GLY A 116 2.01 -0.25 0.99
C GLY A 116 2.13 -1.25 2.14
N ILE A 117 1.19 -1.22 3.07
CA ILE A 117 1.12 -2.23 4.13
C ILE A 117 0.63 -3.57 3.58
N ALA A 118 -0.46 -3.55 2.78
CA ALA A 118 -0.99 -4.68 2.03
C ALA A 118 -1.79 -4.13 0.82
N PRO A 119 -1.34 -4.42 -0.40
CA PRO A 119 -0.11 -5.10 -0.77
C PRO A 119 1.16 -4.30 -0.41
N GLY A 120 2.28 -4.99 -0.28
CA GLY A 120 3.59 -4.39 0.02
C GLY A 120 4.32 -5.12 1.14
N LEU A 121 4.21 -4.63 2.39
CA LEU A 121 4.84 -5.27 3.55
C LEU A 121 4.36 -6.72 3.72
N SER A 122 3.08 -7.01 3.47
CA SER A 122 2.53 -8.37 3.48
C SER A 122 3.26 -9.31 2.53
N ASN A 123 3.53 -8.85 1.30
CA ASN A 123 4.24 -9.60 0.27
C ASN A 123 5.69 -9.87 0.69
N MET A 124 6.37 -8.85 1.21
CA MET A 124 7.76 -8.97 1.71
C MET A 124 7.87 -9.95 2.86
N ILE A 125 6.92 -9.93 3.80
CA ILE A 125 6.88 -10.88 4.93
C ILE A 125 6.66 -12.32 4.43
N LEU A 126 5.73 -12.53 3.50
CA LEU A 126 5.52 -13.86 2.90
C LEU A 126 6.75 -14.35 2.17
N LYS A 127 7.43 -13.48 1.42
CA LYS A 127 8.70 -13.82 0.77
C LYS A 127 9.79 -14.19 1.75
N LYS A 128 9.91 -13.43 2.85
CA LYS A 128 10.87 -13.72 3.93
C LYS A 128 10.63 -15.10 4.53
N GLU A 129 9.39 -15.44 4.87
CA GLU A 129 9.04 -16.75 5.42
C GLU A 129 9.29 -17.88 4.41
N PHE A 130 8.97 -17.65 3.13
CA PHE A 130 9.25 -18.62 2.06
C PHE A 130 10.74 -18.89 1.87
N ILE A 131 11.60 -17.90 2.08
CA ILE A 131 13.06 -18.08 2.01
C ILE A 131 13.55 -18.90 3.22
N GLU A 132 12.94 -18.73 4.41
CA GLU A 132 13.27 -19.50 5.62
C GLU A 132 12.79 -20.96 5.50
N ASP A 133 11.54 -21.18 5.02
CA ASP A 133 10.98 -22.50 4.69
C ASP A 133 9.99 -22.39 3.52
N ASN A 134 10.32 -23.02 2.40
CA ASN A 134 9.52 -22.98 1.19
C ASN A 134 8.35 -23.97 1.16
N ASN A 135 8.08 -24.68 2.26
CA ASN A 135 6.99 -25.66 2.36
C ASN A 135 5.67 -25.04 2.87
N ILE A 136 5.36 -23.82 2.45
CA ILE A 136 4.13 -23.15 2.82
C ILE A 136 2.92 -23.87 2.19
N LEU A 137 2.02 -24.38 3.01
CA LEU A 137 0.77 -25.01 2.56
C LEU A 137 -0.30 -23.99 2.21
N THR A 138 -0.51 -23.03 3.12
CA THR A 138 -1.50 -21.95 2.90
C THR A 138 -1.01 -20.66 3.53
N ALA A 139 -1.41 -19.54 2.95
CA ALA A 139 -1.21 -18.21 3.53
C ALA A 139 -2.51 -17.41 3.50
N THR A 140 -2.76 -16.66 4.56
CA THR A 140 -3.92 -15.77 4.68
C THR A 140 -3.46 -14.42 5.16
N ILE A 141 -3.88 -13.37 4.44
CA ILE A 141 -3.65 -11.98 4.83
C ILE A 141 -4.99 -11.39 5.26
N LYS A 142 -5.04 -10.72 6.40
CA LYS A 142 -6.20 -9.93 6.84
C LYS A 142 -5.71 -8.54 7.20
N VAL A 143 -6.31 -7.51 6.63
CA VAL A 143 -5.85 -6.12 6.83
C VAL A 143 -7.04 -5.16 6.93
N GLY A 144 -6.91 -4.13 7.76
CA GLY A 144 -7.91 -3.08 7.83
C GLY A 144 -7.43 -1.84 8.58
N GLY A 145 -7.87 -0.69 8.10
CA GLY A 145 -7.80 0.59 8.81
C GLY A 145 -9.20 0.98 9.26
N ASN A 146 -9.38 1.23 10.55
CA ASN A 146 -10.70 1.44 11.14
C ASN A 146 -10.64 2.48 12.27
N PRO A 147 -11.73 3.21 12.56
CA PRO A 147 -11.83 3.97 13.80
C PRO A 147 -11.73 3.01 15.00
N GLN A 148 -11.15 3.48 16.11
CA GLN A 148 -10.99 2.64 17.32
C GLN A 148 -12.33 2.18 17.92
N LEU A 149 -13.38 2.97 17.75
CA LEU A 149 -14.71 2.64 18.19
C LEU A 149 -15.71 2.68 17.03
N PRO A 150 -16.63 1.72 16.94
CA PRO A 150 -17.72 1.78 15.97
C PRO A 150 -18.66 2.95 16.29
N ASP A 151 -19.44 3.37 15.30
CA ASP A 151 -20.48 4.39 15.43
C ASP A 151 -21.83 3.89 14.86
N GLU A 152 -22.90 4.68 15.03
CA GLU A 152 -24.23 4.37 14.52
C GLU A 152 -24.38 4.62 13.00
N LYS A 153 -23.34 5.23 12.35
CA LYS A 153 -23.37 5.54 10.91
C LYS A 153 -22.77 4.39 10.11
N TRP A 154 -21.47 4.52 9.80
CA TRP A 154 -20.75 3.55 8.97
C TRP A 154 -19.74 2.72 9.74
N SER A 155 -19.39 3.13 10.96
CA SER A 155 -18.28 2.55 11.74
C SER A 155 -16.98 2.51 10.93
N TYR A 156 -16.84 3.45 10.01
CA TYR A 156 -15.76 3.52 9.04
C TYR A 156 -15.46 4.98 8.66
N MET A 157 -14.21 5.23 8.33
CA MET A 157 -13.72 6.41 7.62
C MET A 157 -12.56 5.97 6.73
N ALA A 158 -12.51 6.42 5.48
CA ALA A 158 -11.53 5.96 4.51
C ALA A 158 -10.14 6.53 4.82
N PRO A 159 -9.16 5.68 5.19
CA PRO A 159 -7.81 6.14 5.56
C PRO A 159 -6.92 6.44 4.35
N PHE A 160 -7.41 6.19 3.14
CA PHE A 160 -6.81 6.49 1.83
C PHE A 160 -7.91 6.90 0.85
N SER A 161 -7.67 6.83 -0.46
CA SER A 161 -8.64 7.22 -1.49
C SER A 161 -9.99 6.51 -1.33
N PRO A 162 -11.10 7.22 -1.02
CA PRO A 162 -12.41 6.58 -0.88
C PRO A 162 -12.91 5.92 -2.18
N SER A 163 -12.54 6.44 -3.34
CA SER A 163 -12.88 5.82 -4.63
C SER A 163 -12.21 4.45 -4.79
N ASP A 164 -10.96 4.30 -4.33
CA ASP A 164 -10.26 3.02 -4.37
C ASP A 164 -10.90 2.01 -3.40
N VAL A 165 -11.47 2.47 -2.27
CA VAL A 165 -12.26 1.61 -1.37
C VAL A 165 -13.55 1.12 -2.03
N ILE A 166 -14.23 1.98 -2.78
CA ILE A 166 -15.42 1.57 -3.55
C ILE A 166 -15.06 0.51 -4.59
N GLU A 167 -13.94 0.70 -5.29
CA GLU A 167 -13.43 -0.31 -6.23
C GLU A 167 -13.08 -1.63 -5.53
N GLU A 168 -12.47 -1.58 -4.34
CA GLU A 168 -12.18 -2.76 -3.52
C GLU A 168 -13.44 -3.57 -3.19
N TYR A 169 -14.58 -2.91 -2.94
CA TYR A 169 -15.83 -3.59 -2.58
C TYR A 169 -16.60 -4.12 -3.79
N THR A 170 -16.35 -3.61 -4.99
CA THR A 170 -17.06 -3.96 -6.22
C THR A 170 -16.28 -4.88 -7.15
N ARG A 171 -14.94 -4.83 -7.09
CA ARG A 171 -14.07 -5.67 -7.92
C ARG A 171 -14.10 -7.12 -7.42
N PRO A 172 -14.33 -8.12 -8.32
CA PRO A 172 -14.23 -9.52 -7.93
C PRO A 172 -12.86 -9.84 -7.34
N ALA A 173 -12.85 -10.60 -6.24
CA ALA A 173 -11.64 -11.02 -5.57
C ALA A 173 -10.98 -12.19 -6.29
N ARG A 174 -9.66 -12.11 -6.50
CA ARG A 174 -8.85 -13.22 -7.01
C ARG A 174 -8.14 -13.90 -5.85
N ILE A 175 -8.24 -15.23 -5.81
CA ILE A 175 -7.64 -16.08 -4.78
C ILE A 175 -6.82 -17.19 -5.43
N LEU A 176 -5.88 -17.77 -4.69
CA LEU A 176 -5.14 -18.97 -5.10
C LEU A 176 -5.74 -20.21 -4.43
N VAL A 177 -6.11 -21.20 -5.23
CA VAL A 177 -6.61 -22.50 -4.75
C VAL A 177 -5.93 -23.59 -5.57
N ASP A 178 -5.14 -24.43 -4.90
CA ASP A 178 -4.38 -25.53 -5.52
C ASP A 178 -3.44 -25.08 -6.66
N GLY A 179 -2.93 -23.86 -6.56
CA GLY A 179 -2.03 -23.23 -7.53
C GLY A 179 -2.76 -22.58 -8.72
N GLU A 180 -4.08 -22.57 -8.72
CA GLU A 180 -4.88 -21.92 -9.75
C GLU A 180 -5.50 -20.62 -9.22
N VAL A 181 -5.47 -19.57 -10.04
CA VAL A 181 -6.17 -18.31 -9.74
C VAL A 181 -7.66 -18.52 -9.97
N LYS A 182 -8.45 -18.32 -8.93
CA LYS A 182 -9.92 -18.32 -9.00
C LYS A 182 -10.46 -16.93 -8.72
N THR A 183 -11.43 -16.51 -9.52
CA THR A 183 -12.15 -15.25 -9.33
C THR A 183 -13.49 -15.55 -8.65
N VAL A 184 -13.74 -14.88 -7.55
CA VAL A 184 -14.98 -15.01 -6.75
C VAL A 184 -15.58 -13.62 -6.53
N PRO A 185 -16.90 -13.50 -6.25
CA PRO A 185 -17.47 -12.19 -5.93
C PRO A 185 -16.77 -11.57 -4.72
N ALA A 186 -16.53 -10.26 -4.75
CA ALA A 186 -16.06 -9.52 -3.58
C ALA A 186 -17.04 -9.69 -2.40
N LEU A 187 -16.57 -9.38 -1.20
CA LEU A 187 -17.36 -9.39 0.04
C LEU A 187 -17.93 -10.77 0.40
N THR A 188 -17.41 -11.85 -0.19
CA THR A 188 -17.78 -13.23 0.16
C THR A 188 -16.89 -13.78 1.29
N GLU A 189 -17.16 -15.01 1.74
CA GLU A 189 -16.47 -15.68 2.86
C GLU A 189 -16.45 -14.83 4.14
N LYS A 190 -17.51 -14.07 4.38
CA LYS A 190 -17.64 -13.23 5.59
C LYS A 190 -17.54 -14.09 6.85
N HIS A 191 -16.67 -13.68 7.77
CA HIS A 191 -16.54 -14.34 9.07
C HIS A 191 -16.06 -13.34 10.13
N PHE A 192 -16.38 -13.65 11.38
CA PHE A 192 -15.90 -12.85 12.50
C PHE A 192 -14.53 -13.31 12.96
N ILE A 193 -13.70 -12.33 13.35
CA ILE A 193 -12.38 -12.54 13.96
C ILE A 193 -12.28 -11.72 15.24
N GLU A 194 -11.40 -12.12 16.14
CA GLU A 194 -11.01 -11.31 17.30
C GLU A 194 -9.70 -10.58 16.97
N VAL A 195 -9.72 -9.25 17.10
CA VAL A 195 -8.55 -8.40 16.93
C VAL A 195 -8.12 -7.91 18.30
N ASP A 196 -6.91 -8.29 18.71
CA ASP A 196 -6.40 -7.96 20.04
C ASP A 196 -6.39 -6.44 20.29
N GLY A 197 -6.92 -6.04 21.44
CA GLY A 197 -7.09 -4.62 21.81
C GLY A 197 -8.34 -3.93 21.24
N PHE A 198 -9.02 -4.52 20.21
CA PHE A 198 -10.18 -3.90 19.56
C PHE A 198 -11.45 -4.77 19.62
N GLY A 199 -11.31 -6.10 19.79
CA GLY A 199 -12.42 -7.01 19.93
C GLY A 199 -12.90 -7.60 18.60
N LYS A 200 -14.21 -7.89 18.52
CA LYS A 200 -14.80 -8.61 17.39
C LYS A 200 -14.89 -7.73 16.14
N MET A 201 -14.30 -8.21 15.05
CA MET A 201 -14.31 -7.58 13.73
C MET A 201 -14.90 -8.55 12.70
N GLU A 202 -15.24 -8.04 11.50
CA GLU A 202 -15.73 -8.82 10.36
C GLU A 202 -14.69 -8.79 9.23
N ALA A 203 -14.28 -9.97 8.77
CA ALA A 203 -13.38 -10.16 7.64
C ALA A 203 -14.15 -10.67 6.42
N PHE A 204 -13.80 -10.23 5.22
CA PHE A 204 -14.41 -10.60 3.94
C PHE A 204 -13.40 -10.50 2.81
N LEU A 205 -13.56 -11.32 1.76
CA LEU A 205 -12.64 -11.38 0.62
C LEU A 205 -12.64 -10.07 -0.19
N THR A 206 -11.44 -9.63 -0.53
CA THR A 206 -11.15 -8.54 -1.47
C THR A 206 -9.99 -8.89 -2.40
N ASP A 207 -9.73 -8.07 -3.44
CA ASP A 207 -8.73 -8.35 -4.49
C ASP A 207 -7.34 -7.80 -4.12
N GLY A 208 -6.83 -8.15 -2.94
CA GLY A 208 -5.58 -7.62 -2.40
C GLY A 208 -4.33 -8.48 -2.64
N LEU A 209 -4.43 -9.71 -3.16
CA LEU A 209 -3.27 -10.57 -3.40
C LEU A 209 -2.33 -10.05 -4.48
N ARG A 210 -2.85 -9.49 -5.55
CA ARG A 210 -2.09 -8.79 -6.59
C ARG A 210 -0.97 -9.67 -7.19
N SER A 211 0.28 -9.23 -7.09
CA SER A 211 1.47 -9.95 -7.57
C SER A 211 1.64 -11.32 -6.91
N LEU A 212 1.17 -11.50 -5.69
CA LEU A 212 1.23 -12.79 -5.00
C LEU A 212 0.51 -13.91 -5.75
N LEU A 213 -0.47 -13.59 -6.60
CA LEU A 213 -1.18 -14.57 -7.44
C LEU A 213 -0.28 -15.34 -8.39
N VAL A 214 0.86 -14.75 -8.76
CA VAL A 214 1.85 -15.35 -9.70
C VAL A 214 3.21 -15.58 -9.06
N SER A 215 3.36 -15.31 -7.75
CA SER A 215 4.63 -15.36 -7.02
C SER A 215 5.18 -16.76 -6.77
N ASN A 216 4.32 -17.80 -6.88
CA ASN A 216 4.65 -19.20 -6.55
C ASN A 216 5.13 -19.44 -5.11
N LEU A 217 4.81 -18.56 -4.15
CA LEU A 217 5.19 -18.73 -2.75
C LEU A 217 4.37 -19.83 -2.06
N THR A 218 3.11 -20.01 -2.43
CA THR A 218 2.27 -21.12 -2.01
C THR A 218 1.16 -21.37 -3.04
N LYS A 219 0.52 -22.55 -2.95
CA LYS A 219 -0.60 -22.92 -3.84
C LYS A 219 -1.97 -22.43 -3.34
N ASN A 220 -2.05 -22.02 -2.08
CA ASN A 220 -3.33 -21.62 -1.50
C ASN A 220 -3.14 -20.29 -0.74
N MET A 221 -3.80 -19.25 -1.22
CA MET A 221 -3.67 -17.91 -0.63
C MET A 221 -4.97 -17.12 -0.77
N LYS A 222 -5.31 -16.39 0.30
CA LYS A 222 -6.45 -15.48 0.34
C LYS A 222 -6.09 -14.19 1.06
N GLU A 223 -6.76 -13.11 0.64
CA GLU A 223 -6.68 -11.83 1.33
C GLU A 223 -8.08 -11.39 1.74
N TYR A 224 -8.21 -10.84 2.95
CA TYR A 224 -9.44 -10.36 3.53
C TYR A 224 -9.27 -8.92 4.03
N THR A 225 -10.22 -8.09 3.68
CA THR A 225 -10.38 -6.78 4.33
C THR A 225 -11.14 -6.94 5.63
N VAL A 226 -10.74 -6.17 6.66
CA VAL A 226 -11.29 -6.22 8.01
C VAL A 226 -11.98 -4.89 8.33
N ARG A 227 -13.23 -4.98 8.77
CA ARG A 227 -14.06 -3.82 9.18
C ARG A 227 -14.85 -4.13 10.45
N TRP A 228 -15.43 -3.11 11.06
CA TRP A 228 -16.40 -3.30 12.13
C TRP A 228 -17.61 -4.08 11.65
N PRO A 229 -18.17 -4.97 12.49
CA PRO A 229 -19.40 -5.72 12.15
C PRO A 229 -20.53 -4.78 11.75
N GLY A 230 -21.24 -5.13 10.69
CA GLY A 230 -22.35 -4.36 10.16
C GLY A 230 -21.98 -3.35 9.08
N HIS A 231 -20.71 -2.98 8.92
CA HIS A 231 -20.29 -2.07 7.84
C HIS A 231 -20.65 -2.63 6.45
N ILE A 232 -20.29 -3.87 6.18
CA ILE A 232 -20.59 -4.52 4.87
C ILE A 232 -22.07 -4.84 4.70
N ALA A 233 -22.78 -5.16 5.78
CA ALA A 233 -24.23 -5.33 5.71
C ALA A 233 -24.92 -4.04 5.24
N LYS A 234 -24.50 -2.90 5.81
CA LYS A 234 -25.00 -1.57 5.41
C LYS A 234 -24.61 -1.20 3.98
N TRP A 235 -23.36 -1.51 3.56
CA TRP A 235 -22.94 -1.31 2.17
C TRP A 235 -23.86 -2.05 1.20
N LEU A 236 -24.10 -3.35 1.43
CA LEU A 236 -24.95 -4.18 0.58
C LEU A 236 -26.43 -3.75 0.59
N GLU A 237 -26.92 -3.22 1.71
CA GLU A 237 -28.28 -2.69 1.81
C GLU A 237 -28.46 -1.43 0.96
N LEU A 238 -27.44 -0.56 0.91
CA LEU A 238 -27.46 0.74 0.22
C LEU A 238 -26.76 0.70 -1.16
N GLU A 239 -26.37 -0.47 -1.64
CA GLU A 239 -25.68 -0.62 -2.93
C GLU A 239 -26.57 -0.11 -4.07
N GLY A 240 -26.07 0.87 -4.82
CA GLY A 240 -26.80 1.52 -5.89
C GLY A 240 -27.79 2.61 -5.47
N GLU A 241 -28.03 2.81 -4.17
CA GLU A 241 -28.87 3.90 -3.65
C GLU A 241 -28.07 5.19 -3.42
N LEU A 242 -26.77 5.06 -3.08
CA LEU A 242 -25.88 6.19 -2.86
C LEU A 242 -24.95 6.38 -4.06
N SER A 243 -24.76 7.62 -4.46
CA SER A 243 -23.74 8.00 -5.45
C SER A 243 -22.32 7.89 -4.85
N GLU A 244 -21.31 7.77 -5.72
CA GLU A 244 -19.90 7.79 -5.30
C GLU A 244 -19.57 9.04 -4.46
N ALA A 245 -20.10 10.22 -4.84
CA ALA A 245 -19.87 11.46 -4.10
C ALA A 245 -20.46 11.44 -2.68
N GLU A 246 -21.64 10.83 -2.50
CA GLU A 246 -22.26 10.67 -1.16
C GLU A 246 -21.48 9.70 -0.29
N LEU A 247 -20.94 8.62 -0.87
CA LEU A 247 -20.08 7.67 -0.15
C LEU A 247 -18.74 8.31 0.25
N ILE A 248 -18.11 9.08 -0.64
CA ILE A 248 -16.88 9.81 -0.36
C ILE A 248 -17.10 10.78 0.80
N ASP A 249 -18.22 11.50 0.82
CA ASP A 249 -18.55 12.41 1.93
C ASP A 249 -18.84 11.66 3.23
N ALA A 250 -19.58 10.56 3.14
CA ALA A 250 -19.94 9.72 4.30
C ALA A 250 -18.73 9.03 4.95
N TRP A 251 -17.71 8.69 4.16
CA TRP A 251 -16.48 8.05 4.63
C TRP A 251 -15.29 9.01 4.76
N LYS A 252 -15.56 10.29 4.72
CA LYS A 252 -14.50 11.31 4.87
C LYS A 252 -13.70 11.06 6.14
N PHE A 253 -12.37 11.06 6.00
CA PHE A 253 -11.46 10.86 7.13
C PHE A 253 -11.54 12.02 8.12
N ASP A 254 -11.79 11.70 9.39
CA ASP A 254 -11.80 12.64 10.50
C ASP A 254 -10.49 12.52 11.30
N LYS A 255 -9.60 13.50 11.16
CA LYS A 255 -8.30 13.55 11.86
C LYS A 255 -8.42 13.66 13.39
N GLN A 256 -9.61 13.97 13.93
CA GLN A 256 -9.86 14.07 15.37
C GLN A 256 -10.37 12.76 15.98
N ARG A 257 -10.72 11.79 15.14
CA ARG A 257 -11.21 10.51 15.58
C ARG A 257 -10.07 9.52 15.67
N ASP A 258 -9.90 8.92 16.84
CA ASP A 258 -8.90 7.86 17.04
C ASP A 258 -9.15 6.67 16.11
N GLU A 259 -8.09 6.14 15.54
CA GLU A 259 -8.14 5.08 14.56
C GLU A 259 -6.93 4.13 14.69
N PHE A 260 -7.00 3.00 14.04
CA PHE A 260 -5.93 2.02 14.00
C PHE A 260 -5.85 1.33 12.63
N THR A 261 -4.67 0.87 12.30
CA THR A 261 -4.40 -0.11 11.24
C THR A 261 -3.95 -1.40 11.88
N TRP A 262 -4.51 -2.50 11.42
CA TRP A 262 -4.15 -3.84 11.86
C TRP A 262 -4.02 -4.78 10.67
N MET A 263 -3.01 -5.65 10.72
CA MET A 263 -2.81 -6.71 9.73
C MET A 263 -2.35 -7.99 10.41
N GLU A 264 -2.94 -9.12 9.99
CA GLU A 264 -2.50 -10.47 10.31
C GLU A 264 -2.07 -11.19 9.04
N ILE A 265 -0.91 -11.84 9.09
CA ILE A 265 -0.47 -12.77 8.06
C ILE A 265 -0.31 -14.13 8.73
N ALA A 266 -1.20 -15.07 8.44
CA ALA A 266 -1.15 -16.43 8.95
C ALA A 266 -0.60 -17.37 7.87
N ILE A 267 0.47 -18.07 8.17
CA ILE A 267 1.21 -18.96 7.26
C ILE A 267 1.24 -20.34 7.88
N HIS A 268 0.64 -21.31 7.21
CA HIS A 268 0.57 -22.69 7.69
C HIS A 268 1.59 -23.57 6.95
N TYR A 269 2.40 -24.24 7.73
CA TYR A 269 3.31 -25.29 7.29
C TYR A 269 2.74 -26.67 7.69
N VAL A 270 3.46 -27.74 7.42
CA VAL A 270 2.99 -29.10 7.75
C VAL A 270 2.89 -29.32 9.27
N ASP A 271 3.83 -28.79 10.03
CA ASP A 271 4.06 -29.08 11.45
C ASP A 271 3.91 -27.85 12.37
N HIS A 272 3.83 -26.64 11.81
CA HIS A 272 3.69 -25.42 12.58
C HIS A 272 2.93 -24.32 11.83
N THR A 273 2.61 -23.26 12.53
CA THR A 273 2.02 -22.05 11.96
C THR A 273 2.84 -20.85 12.39
N VAL A 274 3.15 -19.98 11.43
CA VAL A 274 3.74 -18.67 11.70
C VAL A 274 2.68 -17.59 11.50
N THR A 275 2.53 -16.73 12.49
CA THR A 275 1.60 -15.59 12.43
C THR A 275 2.37 -14.29 12.65
N TRP A 276 2.23 -13.37 11.71
CA TRP A 276 2.70 -12.01 11.88
C TRP A 276 1.52 -11.10 12.19
N ILE A 277 1.66 -10.29 13.25
CA ILE A 277 0.70 -9.27 13.64
C ILE A 277 1.37 -7.91 13.50
N ILE A 278 0.79 -7.05 12.70
CA ILE A 278 1.24 -5.69 12.48
C ILE A 278 0.13 -4.75 12.93
N SER A 279 0.46 -3.77 13.77
CA SER A 279 -0.52 -2.76 14.19
C SER A 279 0.13 -1.40 14.40
N ASP A 280 -0.64 -0.37 14.11
CA ASP A 280 -0.29 1.03 14.36
C ASP A 280 -1.52 1.83 14.76
N THR A 281 -1.31 2.94 15.44
CA THR A 281 -2.32 3.96 15.73
C THR A 281 -1.82 5.30 15.23
N GLY A 282 -2.72 6.24 14.99
CA GLY A 282 -2.35 7.59 14.53
C GLY A 282 -1.38 8.27 15.49
N LYS A 283 -0.38 8.98 14.96
CA LYS A 283 0.64 9.66 15.73
C LYS A 283 1.12 10.92 15.01
N ASP A 284 1.47 11.95 15.79
CA ASP A 284 2.03 13.21 15.29
C ASP A 284 1.15 13.89 14.20
N GLY A 285 -0.17 13.71 14.29
CA GLY A 285 -1.15 14.27 13.35
C GLY A 285 -1.35 13.44 12.06
N PHE A 286 -0.68 12.30 11.93
CA PHE A 286 -0.84 11.37 10.82
C PHE A 286 -1.62 10.12 11.24
N SER A 287 -2.43 9.61 10.33
CA SER A 287 -3.18 8.37 10.56
C SER A 287 -2.27 7.15 10.57
N SER A 288 -2.72 6.08 11.22
CA SER A 288 -2.01 4.80 11.27
C SER A 288 -1.77 4.21 9.86
N MET A 289 -2.76 4.33 8.96
CA MET A 289 -2.62 3.86 7.59
C MET A 289 -1.61 4.72 6.80
N ALA A 290 -1.65 6.05 6.96
CA ALA A 290 -0.67 6.93 6.34
C ALA A 290 0.74 6.62 6.83
N ARG A 291 0.91 6.33 8.13
CA ARG A 291 2.19 5.95 8.72
C ARG A 291 2.66 4.58 8.24
N SER A 292 1.85 3.54 8.40
CA SER A 292 2.24 2.16 8.07
C SER A 292 2.53 2.01 6.56
N THR A 293 1.66 2.51 5.69
CA THR A 293 1.89 2.53 4.24
C THR A 293 3.05 3.44 3.86
N GLY A 294 3.09 4.66 4.39
CA GLY A 294 4.11 5.64 4.05
C GLY A 294 5.52 5.24 4.51
N LEU A 295 5.68 4.56 5.65
CA LEU A 295 6.99 4.04 6.09
C LEU A 295 7.52 2.96 5.15
N VAL A 296 6.68 2.06 4.65
CA VAL A 296 7.07 1.09 3.61
C VAL A 296 7.51 1.81 2.34
N THR A 297 6.76 2.84 1.94
CA THR A 297 7.09 3.69 0.79
C THR A 297 8.46 4.37 0.93
N VAL A 298 8.72 5.00 2.08
CA VAL A 298 10.01 5.68 2.36
C VAL A 298 11.15 4.66 2.40
N ALA A 299 10.93 3.48 2.96
CA ALA A 299 11.94 2.43 2.97
C ALA A 299 12.27 1.95 1.55
N CYS A 300 11.27 1.72 0.69
CA CYS A 300 11.48 1.36 -0.72
C CYS A 300 12.15 2.51 -1.51
N PHE A 301 11.81 3.76 -1.20
CA PHE A 301 12.52 4.91 -1.75
C PHE A 301 14.01 4.88 -1.39
N ASN A 302 14.35 4.59 -0.14
CA ASN A 302 15.74 4.45 0.30
C ASN A 302 16.46 3.30 -0.43
N GLU A 303 15.77 2.18 -0.72
CA GLU A 303 16.35 1.09 -1.52
C GLU A 303 16.68 1.53 -2.95
N LEU A 304 15.84 2.32 -3.60
CA LEU A 304 16.14 2.88 -4.91
C LEU A 304 17.28 3.94 -4.85
N MET A 305 17.34 4.75 -3.78
CA MET A 305 18.47 5.66 -3.56
C MET A 305 19.77 4.89 -3.35
N ASN A 306 19.76 3.78 -2.60
CA ASN A 306 20.90 2.89 -2.42
C ASN A 306 21.33 2.27 -3.75
N LYS A 307 20.41 1.88 -4.62
CA LYS A 307 20.69 1.41 -5.98
C LYS A 307 21.46 2.46 -6.77
N GLN A 308 20.99 3.70 -6.79
CA GLN A 308 21.64 4.79 -7.52
C GLN A 308 23.07 5.09 -6.99
N ASN A 309 23.32 4.82 -5.72
CA ASN A 309 24.62 4.94 -5.09
C ASN A 309 25.49 3.66 -5.18
N ASN A 310 25.07 2.64 -5.95
CA ASN A 310 25.71 1.33 -6.05
C ASN A 310 25.85 0.59 -4.69
N GLN A 311 24.88 0.78 -3.81
CA GLN A 311 24.81 0.19 -2.45
C GLN A 311 23.65 -0.78 -2.29
N SER A 312 22.94 -1.15 -3.37
CA SER A 312 21.78 -2.05 -3.35
C SER A 312 22.05 -3.33 -4.14
N THR A 313 21.37 -4.40 -3.77
CA THR A 313 21.28 -5.65 -4.55
C THR A 313 20.38 -5.52 -5.78
N LEU A 314 19.55 -4.46 -5.87
CA LEU A 314 18.80 -4.11 -7.08
C LEU A 314 19.75 -3.65 -8.18
N SER A 315 20.35 -4.59 -8.88
CA SER A 315 21.46 -4.33 -9.83
C SER A 315 21.01 -4.00 -11.25
N HIS A 316 19.73 -4.13 -11.56
CA HIS A 316 19.21 -3.98 -12.94
C HIS A 316 17.89 -3.19 -12.97
N SER A 317 17.61 -2.61 -14.15
CA SER A 317 16.35 -1.92 -14.42
C SER A 317 15.21 -2.91 -14.69
N GLY A 318 14.00 -2.51 -14.39
CA GLY A 318 12.80 -3.33 -14.57
C GLY A 318 11.69 -2.94 -13.62
N VAL A 319 10.64 -3.74 -13.62
CA VAL A 319 9.48 -3.59 -12.75
C VAL A 319 9.47 -4.74 -11.75
N PHE A 320 9.43 -4.42 -10.47
CA PHE A 320 9.55 -5.35 -9.36
C PHE A 320 8.32 -5.25 -8.46
N SER A 321 7.72 -6.39 -8.13
CA SER A 321 6.80 -6.48 -7.01
C SER A 321 7.57 -6.48 -5.68
N PRO A 322 6.91 -6.25 -4.54
CA PRO A 322 7.59 -6.23 -3.23
C PRO A 322 8.29 -7.56 -2.90
N GLU A 323 7.72 -8.69 -3.30
CA GLU A 323 8.30 -10.03 -3.10
C GLU A 323 9.42 -10.39 -4.08
N ASP A 324 9.67 -9.58 -5.10
CA ASP A 324 10.83 -9.73 -5.99
C ASP A 324 12.12 -9.17 -5.38
N LEU A 325 12.00 -8.39 -4.31
CA LEU A 325 13.15 -7.87 -3.59
C LEU A 325 13.93 -9.01 -2.92
N ASP A 326 15.24 -8.83 -2.83
CA ASP A 326 16.13 -9.74 -2.11
C ASP A 326 15.90 -9.68 -0.58
N THR A 327 16.42 -10.66 0.12
CA THR A 327 16.29 -10.79 1.58
C THR A 327 16.76 -9.55 2.35
N GLU A 328 17.90 -8.97 1.97
CA GLU A 328 18.46 -7.82 2.68
C GLU A 328 17.61 -6.56 2.54
N PRO A 329 17.17 -6.12 1.34
CA PRO A 329 16.18 -5.06 1.17
C PRO A 329 14.89 -5.30 1.98
N ILE A 330 14.33 -6.51 1.92
CA ILE A 330 13.12 -6.87 2.67
C ILE A 330 13.35 -6.66 4.18
N ASN A 331 14.46 -7.16 4.72
CA ASN A 331 14.78 -6.99 6.14
C ASN A 331 14.93 -5.50 6.50
N ARG A 332 15.62 -4.70 5.67
CA ARG A 332 15.75 -3.25 5.91
C ARG A 332 14.39 -2.54 5.91
N VAL A 333 13.48 -2.91 5.02
CA VAL A 333 12.11 -2.35 5.00
C VAL A 333 11.38 -2.69 6.29
N ILE A 334 11.36 -3.98 6.70
CA ILE A 334 10.69 -4.42 7.93
C ILE A 334 11.28 -3.71 9.16
N ASP A 335 12.61 -3.64 9.26
CA ASP A 335 13.31 -2.99 10.38
C ASP A 335 13.06 -1.48 10.40
N PHE A 336 13.02 -0.81 9.24
CA PHE A 336 12.69 0.61 9.14
C PHE A 336 11.28 0.89 9.65
N VAL A 337 10.29 0.12 9.21
CA VAL A 337 8.89 0.24 9.65
C VAL A 337 8.78 0.04 11.16
N LYS A 338 9.41 -1.01 11.69
CA LYS A 338 9.43 -1.34 13.13
C LYS A 338 10.12 -0.25 13.96
N THR A 339 11.29 0.22 13.53
CA THR A 339 12.08 1.24 14.24
C THR A 339 11.35 2.58 14.30
N ASN A 340 10.50 2.88 13.32
CA ASN A 340 9.66 4.07 13.28
C ASN A 340 8.31 3.91 14.01
N GLY A 341 8.17 2.86 14.83
CA GLY A 341 7.13 2.73 15.85
C GLY A 341 5.90 1.94 15.44
N VAL A 342 5.88 1.30 14.28
CA VAL A 342 4.85 0.31 13.94
C VAL A 342 5.13 -0.96 14.72
N SER A 343 4.12 -1.50 15.40
CA SER A 343 4.23 -2.75 16.14
C SER A 343 4.25 -3.93 15.15
N ILE A 344 5.29 -4.77 15.22
CA ILE A 344 5.45 -5.95 14.38
C ILE A 344 5.86 -7.12 15.27
N HIS A 345 5.03 -8.15 15.33
CA HIS A 345 5.24 -9.37 16.10
C HIS A 345 5.16 -10.61 15.22
N ARG A 346 6.14 -11.52 15.39
CA ARG A 346 6.15 -12.85 14.77
C ARG A 346 5.92 -13.90 15.86
N ILE A 347 4.94 -14.77 15.66
CA ILE A 347 4.53 -15.81 16.60
C ILE A 347 4.61 -17.15 15.87
N VAL A 348 5.23 -18.14 16.48
CA VAL A 348 5.32 -19.52 15.98
C VAL A 348 4.56 -20.44 16.93
N LYS A 349 3.66 -21.25 16.42
CA LYS A 349 2.83 -22.22 17.18
C LYS A 349 2.92 -23.61 16.59
#